data_00dd6af2abeec3b2d2c349e9a4f0f29e
#
_entry.id   00dd6af2abeec3b2d2c349e9a4f0f29e
#
_cell.length_a   1.000
_cell.length_b   1.000
_cell.length_c   1.000
_cell.angle_alpha   90.00
_cell.angle_beta   90.00
_cell.angle_gamma   90.00
#
_symmetry.space_group_name_H-M   'P 1'
#
loop_
_entity.id
_entity.type
_entity.pdbx_description
1 polymer ?
#
loop_
_entity_poly.entity_id
_entity_poly.type
_entity_poly.pdbx_seq_one_letter_code
_entity_poly.pdbx_strand_id
1 'polypeptide(L)'
;LLIKRVLDWGVGASNLVTYFFGVLAIGLLAYAAFHDVAARTVPNWLSLCLLALGAAVRLADHTLEAGLIIAGVTFVLLFAIWVLGLMGGGDVKLWAAATLLVPPDLHTEINFFFGVVLLGGLLGLVYLALRPVLRRVRAAGPAGRMAASRGLFARVLRAEAWRIDRRGPLPYACAISASAILTLLPLSFQL
;
A
#
# COMPACT_ATOMS: atom_id res chain seq x y z
N LEU A 1 -26.28 28.37 -23.79
CA LEU A 1 -25.60 28.84 -22.58
C LEU A 1 -25.93 27.97 -21.35
N LEU A 2 -27.21 27.60 -21.14
CA LEU A 2 -27.67 26.76 -20.01
C LEU A 2 -27.11 25.33 -20.08
N ILE A 3 -27.11 24.70 -21.26
CA ILE A 3 -26.57 23.34 -21.45
C ILE A 3 -25.09 23.27 -21.13
N LYS A 4 -24.30 24.30 -21.52
CA LYS A 4 -22.87 24.37 -21.20
C LYS A 4 -22.66 24.48 -19.68
N ARG A 5 -23.44 25.27 -18.95
CA ARG A 5 -23.39 25.37 -17.49
C ARG A 5 -23.74 24.04 -16.80
N VAL A 6 -24.74 23.30 -17.29
CA VAL A 6 -25.12 22.00 -16.71
C VAL A 6 -24.02 20.96 -16.95
N LEU A 7 -23.36 20.98 -18.12
CA LEU A 7 -22.22 20.10 -18.41
C LEU A 7 -21.00 20.46 -17.55
N ASP A 8 -20.69 21.75 -17.38
CA ASP A 8 -19.59 22.22 -16.52
C ASP A 8 -19.84 21.85 -15.03
N TRP A 9 -21.09 21.86 -14.57
CA TRP A 9 -21.46 21.41 -13.23
C TRP A 9 -21.29 19.88 -13.06
N GLY A 10 -21.66 19.09 -14.07
CA GLY A 10 -21.49 17.64 -14.06
C GLY A 10 -20.03 17.23 -14.01
N VAL A 11 -19.17 17.88 -14.80
CA VAL A 11 -17.70 17.62 -14.80
C VAL A 11 -17.07 18.04 -13.48
N GLY A 12 -17.47 19.18 -12.89
CA GLY A 12 -16.96 19.62 -11.59
C GLY A 12 -17.35 18.70 -10.45
N ALA A 13 -18.59 18.17 -10.45
CA ALA A 13 -19.05 17.24 -9.42
C ALA A 13 -18.35 15.87 -9.52
N SER A 14 -18.12 15.35 -10.73
CA SER A 14 -17.40 14.10 -10.94
C SER A 14 -15.94 14.21 -10.45
N ASN A 15 -15.28 15.33 -10.72
CA ASN A 15 -13.92 15.59 -10.27
C ASN A 15 -13.81 15.63 -8.73
N LEU A 16 -14.79 16.29 -8.06
CA LEU A 16 -14.82 16.34 -6.59
C LEU A 16 -15.02 14.96 -5.96
N VAL A 17 -15.88 14.12 -6.54
CA VAL A 17 -16.11 12.76 -6.06
C VAL A 17 -14.87 11.91 -6.23
N THR A 18 -14.22 11.95 -7.40
CA THR A 18 -12.98 11.21 -7.67
C THR A 18 -11.84 11.67 -6.75
N TYR A 19 -11.72 12.99 -6.53
CA TYR A 19 -10.75 13.55 -5.59
C TYR A 19 -10.98 13.05 -4.16
N PHE A 20 -12.22 13.10 -3.68
CA PHE A 20 -12.58 12.62 -2.35
C PHE A 20 -12.23 11.13 -2.16
N PHE A 21 -12.57 10.28 -3.13
CA PHE A 21 -12.24 8.87 -3.09
C PHE A 21 -10.73 8.63 -3.17
N GLY A 22 -10.00 9.42 -3.94
CA GLY A 22 -8.54 9.36 -4.02
C GLY A 22 -7.88 9.67 -2.68
N VAL A 23 -8.29 10.75 -2.02
CA VAL A 23 -7.76 11.13 -0.68
C VAL A 23 -8.09 10.06 0.36
N LEU A 24 -9.32 9.52 0.33
CA LEU A 24 -9.72 8.44 1.24
C LEU A 24 -8.88 7.16 1.01
N ALA A 25 -8.64 6.80 -0.26
CA ALA A 25 -7.79 5.66 -0.62
C ALA A 25 -6.36 5.84 -0.10
N ILE A 26 -5.76 7.03 -0.29
CA ILE A 26 -4.43 7.37 0.21
C ILE A 26 -4.38 7.23 1.74
N GLY A 27 -5.40 7.72 2.45
CA GLY A 27 -5.51 7.59 3.90
C GLY A 27 -5.57 6.13 4.37
N LEU A 28 -6.37 5.29 3.71
CA LEU A 28 -6.47 3.86 4.01
C LEU A 28 -5.17 3.12 3.69
N LEU A 29 -4.50 3.44 2.58
CA LEU A 29 -3.21 2.87 2.22
C LEU A 29 -2.10 3.26 3.22
N ALA A 30 -2.07 4.54 3.62
CA ALA A 30 -1.14 5.00 4.66
C ALA A 30 -1.38 4.28 6.00
N TYR A 31 -2.66 4.09 6.37
CA TYR A 31 -3.01 3.30 7.55
C TYR A 31 -2.57 1.83 7.41
N ALA A 32 -2.73 1.22 6.22
CA ALA A 32 -2.27 -0.14 5.95
C ALA A 32 -0.76 -0.28 6.18
N ALA A 33 0.02 0.65 5.63
CA ALA A 33 1.48 0.69 5.79
C ALA A 33 1.87 0.81 7.27
N PHE A 34 1.26 1.75 7.99
CA PHE A 34 1.54 1.94 9.42
C PHE A 34 1.15 0.71 10.25
N HIS A 35 -0.02 0.14 10.01
CA HIS A 35 -0.50 -1.04 10.73
C HIS A 35 0.39 -2.27 10.47
N ASP A 36 0.89 -2.42 9.24
CA ASP A 36 1.80 -3.52 8.91
C ASP A 36 3.15 -3.38 9.63
N VAL A 37 3.73 -2.18 9.70
CA VAL A 37 4.95 -1.94 10.50
C VAL A 37 4.68 -2.24 11.98
N ALA A 38 3.56 -1.80 12.52
CA ALA A 38 3.25 -1.96 13.93
C ALA A 38 2.92 -3.41 14.31
N ALA A 39 2.02 -4.05 13.57
CA ALA A 39 1.41 -5.35 13.92
C ALA A 39 1.78 -6.51 12.99
N ARG A 40 2.39 -6.26 11.82
CA ARG A 40 2.71 -7.27 10.79
C ARG A 40 1.49 -8.05 10.29
N THR A 41 0.37 -7.38 10.27
CA THR A 41 -0.89 -7.92 9.78
C THR A 41 -1.64 -6.84 9.02
N VAL A 42 -2.33 -7.23 7.95
CA VAL A 42 -3.27 -6.37 7.23
C VAL A 42 -4.68 -6.83 7.61
N PRO A 43 -5.49 -5.97 8.31
CA PRO A 43 -6.85 -6.34 8.67
C PRO A 43 -7.70 -6.57 7.42
N ASN A 44 -8.54 -7.61 7.43
CA ASN A 44 -9.39 -7.95 6.28
C ASN A 44 -10.37 -6.82 5.90
N TRP A 45 -10.90 -6.10 6.90
CA TRP A 45 -11.81 -4.97 6.66
C TRP A 45 -11.15 -3.87 5.81
N LEU A 46 -9.84 -3.66 5.98
CA LEU A 46 -9.10 -2.64 5.25
C LEU A 46 -9.00 -2.97 3.76
N SER A 47 -8.64 -4.23 3.42
CA SER A 47 -8.64 -4.70 2.03
C SER A 47 -10.04 -4.66 1.41
N LEU A 48 -11.09 -4.96 2.19
CA LEU A 48 -12.48 -4.85 1.75
C LEU A 48 -12.89 -3.39 1.49
N CYS A 49 -12.52 -2.46 2.36
CA CYS A 49 -12.78 -1.03 2.15
C CYS A 49 -12.08 -0.52 0.90
N LEU A 50 -10.80 -0.88 0.67
CA LEU A 50 -10.07 -0.50 -0.54
C LEU A 50 -10.68 -1.12 -1.79
N LEU A 51 -11.11 -2.38 -1.73
CA LEU A 51 -11.80 -3.06 -2.83
C LEU A 51 -13.13 -2.36 -3.18
N ALA A 52 -13.94 -2.05 -2.17
CA ALA A 52 -15.21 -1.36 -2.36
C ALA A 52 -15.01 0.05 -2.93
N LEU A 53 -13.98 0.75 -2.43
CA LEU A 53 -13.63 2.09 -2.92
C LEU A 53 -13.13 2.05 -4.36
N GLY A 54 -12.26 1.08 -4.70
CA GLY A 54 -11.80 0.85 -6.07
C GLY A 54 -12.97 0.52 -7.00
N ALA A 55 -13.87 -0.35 -6.60
CA ALA A 55 -15.07 -0.68 -7.37
C ALA A 55 -15.96 0.56 -7.61
N ALA A 56 -16.14 1.41 -6.59
CA ALA A 56 -16.93 2.64 -6.72
C ALA A 56 -16.28 3.62 -7.71
N VAL A 57 -14.96 3.81 -7.65
CA VAL A 57 -14.22 4.66 -8.61
C VAL A 57 -14.33 4.09 -10.02
N ARG A 58 -14.06 2.79 -10.21
CA ARG A 58 -14.13 2.15 -11.54
C ARG A 58 -15.54 2.13 -12.11
N LEU A 59 -16.58 2.04 -11.27
CA LEU A 59 -17.96 2.15 -11.69
C LEU A 59 -18.27 3.58 -12.20
N ALA A 60 -17.78 4.59 -11.49
CA ALA A 60 -17.94 5.99 -11.89
C ALA A 60 -17.24 6.30 -13.23
N ASP A 61 -16.08 5.69 -13.45
CA ASP A 61 -15.28 5.84 -14.68
C ASP A 61 -15.72 4.90 -15.82
N HIS A 62 -16.77 4.10 -15.63
CA HIS A 62 -17.22 3.07 -16.59
C HIS A 62 -16.16 2.04 -16.99
N THR A 63 -15.18 1.80 -16.13
CA THR A 63 -14.06 0.86 -16.35
C THR A 63 -14.06 -0.33 -15.40
N LEU A 64 -15.19 -0.58 -14.72
CA LEU A 64 -15.28 -1.61 -13.67
C LEU A 64 -14.92 -3.01 -14.19
N GLU A 65 -15.39 -3.39 -15.36
CA GLU A 65 -15.11 -4.71 -15.93
C GLU A 65 -13.61 -4.92 -16.15
N ALA A 66 -12.94 -3.97 -16.82
CA ALA A 66 -11.50 -4.02 -17.03
C ALA A 66 -10.72 -4.06 -15.69
N GLY A 67 -11.10 -3.21 -14.73
CA GLY A 67 -10.49 -3.18 -13.41
C GLY A 67 -10.65 -4.50 -12.66
N LEU A 68 -11.83 -5.12 -12.69
CA LEU A 68 -12.07 -6.42 -12.04
C LEU A 68 -11.29 -7.56 -12.70
N ILE A 69 -11.15 -7.55 -14.02
CA ILE A 69 -10.34 -8.55 -14.74
C ILE A 69 -8.88 -8.43 -14.29
N ILE A 70 -8.30 -7.22 -14.30
CA ILE A 70 -6.90 -7.02 -13.92
C ILE A 70 -6.68 -7.36 -12.44
N ALA A 71 -7.55 -6.89 -11.54
CA ALA A 71 -7.48 -7.21 -10.12
C ALA A 71 -7.64 -8.73 -9.86
N GLY A 72 -8.52 -9.39 -10.60
CA GLY A 72 -8.72 -10.84 -10.54
C GLY A 72 -7.49 -11.62 -11.00
N VAL A 73 -6.89 -11.23 -12.13
CA VAL A 73 -5.64 -11.82 -12.63
C VAL A 73 -4.51 -11.62 -11.62
N THR A 74 -4.36 -10.40 -11.11
CA THR A 74 -3.37 -10.08 -10.08
C THR A 74 -3.60 -10.94 -8.83
N PHE A 75 -4.84 -11.06 -8.36
CA PHE A 75 -5.17 -11.91 -7.21
C PHE A 75 -4.78 -13.37 -7.44
N VAL A 76 -5.11 -13.95 -8.60
CA VAL A 76 -4.79 -15.36 -8.92
C VAL A 76 -3.27 -15.59 -8.96
N LEU A 77 -2.52 -14.67 -9.59
CA LEU A 77 -1.05 -14.75 -9.65
C LEU A 77 -0.43 -14.66 -8.25
N LEU A 78 -0.86 -13.69 -7.45
CA LEU A 78 -0.35 -13.51 -6.09
C LEU A 78 -0.81 -14.63 -5.14
N PHE A 79 -2.00 -15.18 -5.37
CA PHE A 79 -2.50 -16.35 -4.63
C PHE A 79 -1.62 -17.57 -4.89
N ALA A 80 -1.17 -17.79 -6.13
CA ALA A 80 -0.20 -18.85 -6.42
C ALA A 80 1.12 -18.65 -5.66
N ILE A 81 1.64 -17.41 -5.59
CA ILE A 81 2.83 -17.05 -4.81
C ILE A 81 2.62 -17.31 -3.30
N TRP A 82 1.42 -17.02 -2.80
CA TRP A 82 1.05 -17.31 -1.41
C TRP A 82 0.99 -18.80 -1.12
N VAL A 83 0.42 -19.61 -2.01
CA VAL A 83 0.38 -21.10 -1.88
C VAL A 83 1.81 -21.67 -1.82
N LEU A 84 2.77 -21.08 -2.54
CA LEU A 84 4.18 -21.43 -2.47
C LEU A 84 4.87 -20.97 -1.17
N GLY A 85 4.17 -20.27 -0.27
CA GLY A 85 4.70 -19.78 0.99
C GLY A 85 5.65 -18.59 0.87
N LEU A 86 5.71 -17.93 -0.28
CA LEU A 86 6.63 -16.82 -0.58
C LEU A 86 6.10 -15.45 -0.16
N MET A 87 4.78 -15.33 0.09
CA MET A 87 4.11 -14.06 0.40
C MET A 87 3.03 -14.24 1.47
N GLY A 88 2.76 -13.19 2.25
CA GLY A 88 1.68 -13.18 3.23
C GLY A 88 0.30 -13.08 2.59
N GLY A 89 -0.70 -13.82 3.09
CA GLY A 89 -2.07 -13.75 2.57
C GLY A 89 -2.75 -12.37 2.74
N GLY A 90 -2.29 -11.58 3.72
CA GLY A 90 -2.70 -10.18 3.89
C GLY A 90 -2.24 -9.28 2.73
N ASP A 91 -0.99 -9.47 2.30
CA ASP A 91 -0.38 -8.72 1.21
C ASP A 91 -1.05 -9.01 -0.12
N VAL A 92 -1.41 -10.28 -0.38
CA VAL A 92 -2.16 -10.70 -1.58
C VAL A 92 -3.49 -9.94 -1.69
N LYS A 93 -4.25 -9.90 -0.60
CA LYS A 93 -5.56 -9.21 -0.56
C LYS A 93 -5.40 -7.70 -0.73
N LEU A 94 -4.41 -7.12 -0.06
CA LEU A 94 -4.12 -5.69 -0.14
C LEU A 94 -3.70 -5.29 -1.55
N TRP A 95 -2.79 -6.06 -2.17
CA TRP A 95 -2.30 -5.76 -3.51
C TRP A 95 -3.42 -5.85 -4.55
N ALA A 96 -4.20 -6.93 -4.54
CA ALA A 96 -5.34 -7.07 -5.45
C ALA A 96 -6.39 -5.95 -5.27
N ALA A 97 -6.66 -5.53 -4.02
CA ALA A 97 -7.55 -4.41 -3.76
C ALA A 97 -6.97 -3.07 -4.23
N ALA A 98 -5.64 -2.87 -4.08
CA ALA A 98 -4.95 -1.67 -4.56
C ALA A 98 -4.92 -1.61 -6.10
N THR A 99 -4.77 -2.75 -6.80
CA THR A 99 -4.86 -2.84 -8.25
C THR A 99 -6.20 -2.30 -8.77
N LEU A 100 -7.31 -2.57 -8.08
CA LEU A 100 -8.62 -2.05 -8.50
C LEU A 100 -8.75 -0.52 -8.36
N LEU A 101 -7.93 0.10 -7.51
CA LEU A 101 -7.86 1.56 -7.37
C LEU A 101 -7.06 2.22 -8.51
N VAL A 102 -6.07 1.52 -9.04
CA VAL A 102 -5.22 1.99 -10.13
C VAL A 102 -6.00 1.98 -11.44
N PRO A 103 -5.90 3.01 -12.32
CA PRO A 103 -6.54 2.99 -13.63
C PRO A 103 -6.17 1.73 -14.42
N PRO A 104 -7.14 1.07 -15.06
CA PRO A 104 -6.91 -0.22 -15.74
C PRO A 104 -6.28 -0.02 -17.14
N ASP A 105 -5.22 0.75 -17.20
CA ASP A 105 -4.37 0.88 -18.38
C ASP A 105 -3.03 0.16 -18.15
N LEU A 106 -2.53 -0.47 -19.19
CA LEU A 106 -1.36 -1.35 -19.11
C LEU A 106 -0.11 -0.63 -18.57
N HIS A 107 0.07 0.63 -18.93
CA HIS A 107 1.26 1.39 -18.53
C HIS A 107 1.24 1.70 -17.03
N THR A 108 0.11 2.18 -16.52
CA THR A 108 -0.07 2.52 -15.10
C THR A 108 0.00 1.28 -14.23
N GLU A 109 -0.63 0.18 -14.65
CA GLU A 109 -0.58 -1.09 -13.93
C GLU A 109 0.84 -1.70 -13.88
N ILE A 110 1.56 -1.65 -14.98
CA ILE A 110 2.98 -2.08 -15.02
C ILE A 110 3.82 -1.21 -14.08
N ASN A 111 3.67 0.10 -14.11
CA ASN A 111 4.39 1.01 -13.22
C ASN A 111 4.06 0.73 -11.75
N PHE A 112 2.80 0.51 -11.42
CA PHE A 112 2.37 0.12 -10.08
C PHE A 112 3.03 -1.19 -9.64
N PHE A 113 2.96 -2.24 -10.47
CA PHE A 113 3.57 -3.54 -10.18
C PHE A 113 5.07 -3.44 -9.96
N PHE A 114 5.80 -2.81 -10.90
CA PHE A 114 7.24 -2.60 -10.75
C PHE A 114 7.58 -1.72 -9.54
N GLY A 115 6.77 -0.72 -9.26
CA GLY A 115 6.92 0.11 -8.06
C GLY A 115 6.85 -0.72 -6.77
N VAL A 116 5.89 -1.65 -6.66
CA VAL A 116 5.80 -2.56 -5.51
C VAL A 116 7.06 -3.44 -5.40
N VAL A 117 7.51 -4.02 -6.52
CA VAL A 117 8.71 -4.89 -6.53
C VAL A 117 9.96 -4.10 -6.16
N LEU A 118 10.16 -2.90 -6.74
CA LEU A 118 11.32 -2.06 -6.46
C LEU A 118 11.32 -1.55 -5.01
N LEU A 119 10.19 -1.05 -4.51
CA LEU A 119 10.08 -0.56 -3.13
C LEU A 119 10.20 -1.70 -2.12
N GLY A 120 9.64 -2.88 -2.42
CA GLY A 120 9.81 -4.08 -1.61
C GLY A 120 11.25 -4.56 -1.59
N GLY A 121 11.92 -4.57 -2.74
CA GLY A 121 13.34 -4.90 -2.86
C GLY A 121 14.23 -3.90 -2.13
N LEU A 122 13.97 -2.59 -2.29
CA LEU A 122 14.68 -1.54 -1.56
C LEU A 122 14.50 -1.68 -0.05
N LEU A 123 13.28 -1.92 0.41
CA LEU A 123 12.99 -2.18 1.81
C LEU A 123 13.79 -3.39 2.33
N GLY A 124 13.84 -4.47 1.57
CA GLY A 124 14.64 -5.66 1.89
C GLY A 124 16.13 -5.34 1.99
N LEU A 125 16.68 -4.55 1.08
CA LEU A 125 18.07 -4.09 1.13
C LEU A 125 18.37 -3.22 2.36
N VAL A 126 17.45 -2.30 2.70
CA VAL A 126 17.56 -1.47 3.91
C VAL A 126 17.59 -2.35 5.17
N TYR A 127 16.72 -3.35 5.26
CA TYR A 127 16.71 -4.29 6.38
C TYR A 127 18.00 -5.10 6.47
N LEU A 128 18.51 -5.55 5.33
CA LEU A 128 19.77 -6.28 5.28
C LEU A 128 20.94 -5.41 5.73
N ALA A 129 21.01 -4.15 5.29
CA ALA A 129 22.05 -3.19 5.65
C ALA A 129 21.99 -2.76 7.12
N LEU A 130 20.79 -2.58 7.69
CA LEU A 130 20.61 -2.19 9.09
C LEU A 130 20.96 -3.31 10.07
N ARG A 131 20.85 -4.55 9.67
CA ARG A 131 21.07 -5.72 10.53
C ARG A 131 22.43 -5.75 11.25
N PRO A 132 23.58 -5.59 10.57
CA PRO A 132 24.88 -5.59 11.25
C PRO A 132 25.03 -4.42 12.22
N VAL A 133 24.45 -3.26 11.89
CA VAL A 133 24.46 -2.07 12.75
C VAL A 133 23.69 -2.36 14.06
N LEU A 134 22.48 -2.90 13.96
CA LEU A 134 21.66 -3.24 15.12
C LEU A 134 22.29 -4.31 15.99
N ARG A 135 22.98 -5.28 15.41
CA ARG A 135 23.75 -6.29 16.15
C ARG A 135 24.89 -5.67 16.95
N ARG A 136 25.64 -4.74 16.34
CA ARG A 136 26.74 -4.03 17.04
C ARG A 136 26.21 -3.19 18.20
N VAL A 137 25.12 -2.44 17.98
CA VAL A 137 24.49 -1.63 19.04
C VAL A 137 24.02 -2.48 20.22
N ARG A 138 23.47 -3.66 19.95
CA ARG A 138 23.06 -4.60 21.01
C ARG A 138 24.24 -5.22 21.75
N ALA A 139 25.31 -5.54 21.05
CA ALA A 139 26.52 -6.10 21.64
C ALA A 139 27.25 -5.13 22.57
N ALA A 140 27.07 -3.81 22.38
CA ALA A 140 27.65 -2.75 23.23
C ALA A 140 27.03 -2.67 24.66
N GLY A 141 26.09 -3.54 25.01
CA GLY A 141 25.54 -3.67 26.36
C GLY A 141 24.49 -2.63 26.75
N PRO A 142 24.28 -2.34 28.06
CA PRO A 142 23.22 -1.45 28.54
C PRO A 142 23.30 -0.02 28.00
N ALA A 143 24.47 0.48 27.69
CA ALA A 143 24.69 1.79 27.09
C ALA A 143 24.19 1.89 25.65
N GLY A 144 24.10 0.75 24.92
CA GLY A 144 23.52 0.67 23.56
C GLY A 144 22.01 0.43 23.52
N ARG A 145 21.37 0.26 24.68
CA ARG A 145 19.90 0.18 24.71
C ARG A 145 19.31 1.57 24.52
N MET A 146 18.60 1.77 23.42
CA MET A 146 17.82 2.99 23.22
C MET A 146 17.08 3.31 24.51
N ALA A 147 17.35 4.50 25.06
CA ALA A 147 16.73 4.98 26.28
C ALA A 147 15.22 4.68 26.26
N ALA A 148 14.69 4.21 27.38
CA ALA A 148 13.33 3.68 27.50
C ALA A 148 12.28 4.79 27.33
N SER A 149 12.21 5.42 26.16
CA SER A 149 11.12 6.33 25.85
C SER A 149 9.82 5.52 25.83
N ARG A 150 8.83 6.00 26.59
CA ARG A 150 7.56 5.29 26.81
C ARG A 150 6.54 5.46 25.69
N GLY A 151 6.87 6.20 24.63
CA GLY A 151 5.95 6.50 23.51
C GLY A 151 5.64 5.28 22.61
N LEU A 152 4.47 5.30 21.96
CA LEU A 152 4.06 4.27 20.99
C LEU A 152 5.08 4.11 19.86
N PHE A 153 5.58 5.22 19.32
CA PHE A 153 6.59 5.24 18.26
C PHE A 153 7.88 4.51 18.67
N ALA A 154 8.35 4.75 19.89
CA ALA A 154 9.54 4.06 20.41
C ALA A 154 9.32 2.56 20.64
N ARG A 155 8.09 2.14 20.95
CA ARG A 155 7.74 0.70 21.03
C ARG A 155 7.80 0.06 19.64
N VAL A 156 7.22 0.71 18.62
CA VAL A 156 7.25 0.23 17.23
C VAL A 156 8.67 0.11 16.73
N LEU A 157 9.51 1.15 16.91
CA LEU A 157 10.92 1.12 16.52
C LEU A 157 11.71 0.00 17.20
N ARG A 158 11.49 -0.23 18.50
CA ARG A 158 12.15 -1.32 19.22
C ARG A 158 11.71 -2.70 18.72
N ALA A 159 10.41 -2.87 18.45
CA ALA A 159 9.88 -4.10 17.90
C ALA A 159 10.46 -4.36 16.50
N GLU A 160 10.58 -3.30 15.68
CA GLU A 160 11.16 -3.40 14.35
C GLU A 160 12.65 -3.73 14.37
N ALA A 161 13.42 -3.06 15.21
CA ALA A 161 14.84 -3.36 15.43
C ALA A 161 15.05 -4.82 15.88
N TRP A 162 14.16 -5.35 16.72
CA TRP A 162 14.19 -6.75 17.14
C TRP A 162 13.86 -7.72 15.98
N ARG A 163 12.87 -7.35 15.12
CA ARG A 163 12.49 -8.15 13.95
C ARG A 163 13.61 -8.20 12.91
N ILE A 164 14.24 -7.06 12.62
CA ILE A 164 15.38 -6.97 11.69
C ILE A 164 16.54 -7.87 12.15
N ASP A 165 16.84 -7.86 13.43
CA ASP A 165 17.93 -8.69 14.00
C ASP A 165 17.64 -10.19 13.84
N ARG A 166 16.38 -10.61 14.04
CA ARG A 166 15.93 -12.01 13.99
C ARG A 166 15.52 -12.53 12.61
N ARG A 167 15.72 -11.77 11.53
CA ARG A 167 15.25 -12.10 10.18
C ARG A 167 13.72 -12.28 10.11
N GLY A 168 12.97 -11.44 10.84
CA GLY A 168 11.52 -11.44 10.75
C GLY A 168 11.03 -11.09 9.34
N PRO A 169 9.77 -11.39 9.01
CA PRO A 169 9.20 -11.07 7.71
C PRO A 169 9.24 -9.55 7.45
N LEU A 170 9.38 -9.17 6.19
CA LEU A 170 9.38 -7.75 5.76
C LEU A 170 7.96 -7.18 5.81
N PRO A 171 7.79 -5.86 6.11
CA PRO A 171 6.49 -5.19 6.03
C PRO A 171 6.14 -4.91 4.57
N TYR A 172 5.69 -5.94 3.85
CA TYR A 172 5.47 -5.83 2.41
C TYR A 172 4.29 -4.93 2.05
N ALA A 173 3.28 -4.83 2.94
CA ALA A 173 2.18 -3.88 2.78
C ALA A 173 2.64 -2.42 2.72
N CYS A 174 3.80 -2.07 3.33
CA CYS A 174 4.41 -0.75 3.14
C CYS A 174 4.79 -0.48 1.69
N ALA A 175 5.41 -1.45 1.01
CA ALA A 175 5.82 -1.32 -0.39
C ALA A 175 4.61 -1.22 -1.31
N ILE A 176 3.58 -2.05 -1.08
CA ILE A 176 2.31 -2.02 -1.83
C ILE A 176 1.64 -0.65 -1.67
N SER A 177 1.47 -0.20 -0.43
CA SER A 177 0.82 1.08 -0.13
C SER A 177 1.59 2.27 -0.70
N ALA A 178 2.92 2.28 -0.55
CA ALA A 178 3.75 3.36 -1.07
C ALA A 178 3.68 3.43 -2.61
N SER A 179 3.76 2.30 -3.30
CA SER A 179 3.62 2.25 -4.76
C SER A 179 2.23 2.72 -5.21
N ALA A 180 1.17 2.25 -4.57
CA ALA A 180 -0.20 2.67 -4.87
C ALA A 180 -0.38 4.19 -4.65
N ILE A 181 0.11 4.73 -3.53
CA ILE A 181 0.05 6.16 -3.25
C ILE A 181 0.80 6.95 -4.32
N LEU A 182 2.04 6.55 -4.68
CA LEU A 182 2.82 7.22 -5.72
C LEU A 182 2.15 7.18 -7.09
N THR A 183 1.40 6.11 -7.39
CA THR A 183 0.64 5.99 -8.63
C THR A 183 -0.61 6.86 -8.62
N LEU A 184 -1.30 6.98 -7.47
CA LEU A 184 -2.55 7.72 -7.34
C LEU A 184 -2.34 9.24 -7.15
N LEU A 185 -1.22 9.67 -6.57
CA LEU A 185 -0.93 11.09 -6.33
C LEU A 185 -0.99 11.95 -7.59
N PRO A 186 -0.32 11.61 -8.72
CA PRO A 186 -0.40 12.40 -9.94
C PRO A 186 -1.83 12.52 -10.48
N LEU A 187 -2.62 11.45 -10.34
CA LEU A 187 -4.01 11.39 -10.82
C LEU A 187 -4.94 12.28 -10.00
N SER A 188 -4.64 12.42 -8.70
CA SER A 188 -5.42 13.26 -7.77
C SER A 188 -5.14 14.76 -7.92
N PHE A 189 -4.03 15.15 -8.56
CA PHE A 189 -3.65 16.55 -8.76
C PHE A 189 -3.79 17.04 -10.19
N GLN A 190 -4.25 16.22 -11.13
CA GLN A 190 -4.56 16.63 -12.51
C GLN A 190 -5.97 17.22 -12.61
N LEU A 191 -6.22 18.31 -11.90
CA LEU A 191 -7.43 19.14 -12.01
C LEU A 191 -7.15 20.39 -12.82
#